data_c459061d3c4ddc99dde62a62807d22ef
#
_entry.id   c459061d3c4ddc99dde62a62807d22ef
#
_cell.length_a   1.000
_cell.length_b   1.000
_cell.length_c   1.000
_cell.angle_alpha   90.00
_cell.angle_beta   90.00
_cell.angle_gamma   90.00
#
_symmetry.space_group_name_H-M   'P 1'
#
loop_
_entity.id
_entity.type
_entity.pdbx_description
1 polymer ?
#
loop_
_entity_poly.entity_id
_entity_poly.type
_entity_poly.pdbx_seq_one_letter_code
_entity_poly.pdbx_strand_id
1 'polypeptide(L)'
;MDARGNYLDYIGRWKIYGSTYFIVEPTSEESWPSEIVLAINAKMILVVHPHTQEFLAEYPYDKVVTWGKSRTSLVLVLGNMMESHKIIFRTDQGEEINSLVQAYVDKIVGN
;
A
#
# COMPACT_ATOMS: atom_id res chain seq x y z
N MET A 1 -22.63 7.21 -13.93
CA MET A 1 -21.31 6.79 -13.47
C MET A 1 -20.35 7.95 -13.64
N ASP A 2 -19.52 8.18 -12.68
CA ASP A 2 -18.64 9.33 -12.79
C ASP A 2 -17.37 8.96 -13.57
N ALA A 3 -16.73 10.00 -14.11
CA ALA A 3 -15.57 9.83 -14.96
C ALA A 3 -14.37 9.24 -14.21
N ARG A 4 -14.30 9.47 -12.90
CA ARG A 4 -13.18 8.94 -12.12
C ARG A 4 -13.24 7.43 -12.02
N GLY A 5 -14.44 6.89 -11.81
CA GLY A 5 -14.59 5.45 -11.76
C GLY A 5 -14.21 4.81 -13.07
N ASN A 6 -14.63 5.42 -14.16
CA ASN A 6 -14.27 4.93 -15.48
C ASN A 6 -12.78 5.01 -15.71
N TYR A 7 -12.17 6.11 -15.29
CA TYR A 7 -10.75 6.31 -15.46
C TYR A 7 -9.94 5.24 -14.73
N LEU A 8 -10.29 4.99 -13.49
CA LEU A 8 -9.57 4.00 -12.70
C LEU A 8 -9.72 2.60 -13.29
N ASP A 9 -10.93 2.25 -13.70
CA ASP A 9 -11.17 0.96 -14.34
C ASP A 9 -10.35 0.80 -15.60
N TYR A 10 -10.23 1.86 -16.38
CA TYR A 10 -9.57 1.79 -17.66
C TYR A 10 -8.05 1.75 -17.52
N ILE A 11 -7.51 2.57 -16.63
CA ILE A 11 -6.05 2.76 -16.51
C ILE A 11 -5.44 1.79 -15.52
N GLY A 12 -6.03 1.66 -14.34
CA GLY A 12 -5.43 0.95 -13.24
C GLY A 12 -6.13 -0.31 -12.79
N ARG A 13 -7.17 -0.69 -13.49
CA ARG A 13 -8.02 -1.79 -13.05
C ARG A 13 -7.26 -3.08 -12.82
N TRP A 14 -6.40 -3.44 -13.73
CA TRP A 14 -5.67 -4.69 -13.61
C TRP A 14 -4.68 -4.67 -12.45
N LYS A 15 -4.20 -3.49 -12.06
CA LYS A 15 -3.27 -3.36 -10.93
C LYS A 15 -3.98 -3.51 -9.60
N ILE A 16 -5.19 -2.97 -9.50
CA ILE A 16 -5.89 -2.95 -8.21
C ILE A 16 -6.94 -4.04 -8.09
N TYR A 17 -7.14 -4.82 -9.13
CA TYR A 17 -8.11 -5.91 -9.10
C TYR A 17 -7.72 -6.90 -7.98
N GLY A 18 -8.69 -7.21 -7.15
CA GLY A 18 -8.45 -8.10 -6.03
C GLY A 18 -7.77 -7.44 -4.84
N SER A 19 -7.64 -6.11 -4.86
CA SER A 19 -7.02 -5.40 -3.75
C SER A 19 -7.98 -5.19 -2.60
N THR A 20 -7.41 -5.17 -1.40
CA THR A 20 -8.12 -4.72 -0.20
C THR A 20 -7.64 -3.31 0.10
N TYR A 21 -8.57 -2.43 0.43
CA TYR A 21 -8.28 -1.00 0.58
C TYR A 21 -8.31 -0.58 2.04
N PHE A 22 -7.36 0.27 2.42
CA PHE A 22 -7.31 0.86 3.76
C PHE A 22 -7.01 2.35 3.61
N ILE A 23 -7.70 3.17 4.40
CA ILE A 23 -7.40 4.60 4.44
C ILE A 23 -6.45 4.83 5.60
N VAL A 24 -5.29 5.41 5.32
CA VAL A 24 -4.25 5.62 6.31
C VAL A 24 -3.68 7.03 6.14
N GLU A 25 -2.93 7.49 7.16
CA GLU A 25 -2.32 8.82 7.16
C GLU A 25 -0.81 8.67 7.10
N PRO A 26 -0.16 9.06 5.99
CA PRO A 26 1.29 9.01 5.93
C PRO A 26 1.88 10.09 6.84
N THR A 27 2.82 9.72 7.67
CA THR A 27 3.43 10.66 8.62
C THR A 27 4.87 11.01 8.27
N SER A 28 5.45 10.32 7.31
CA SER A 28 6.85 10.53 6.94
C SER A 28 7.03 11.03 5.52
N GLU A 29 5.96 11.15 4.75
CA GLU A 29 6.03 11.60 3.34
C GLU A 29 5.25 12.87 3.18
N GLU A 30 5.94 13.99 3.18
CA GLU A 30 5.30 15.31 3.12
C GLU A 30 4.68 15.63 1.78
N SER A 31 5.16 14.98 0.72
CA SER A 31 4.64 15.23 -0.62
C SER A 31 3.29 14.57 -0.88
N TRP A 32 2.87 13.68 0.00
CA TRP A 32 1.60 13.00 -0.16
C TRP A 32 0.50 13.73 0.61
N PRO A 33 -0.77 13.54 0.21
CA PRO A 33 -1.86 14.16 0.97
C PRO A 33 -1.93 13.60 2.39
N SER A 34 -2.68 14.28 3.24
CA SER A 34 -2.78 13.88 4.64
C SER A 34 -3.47 12.53 4.83
N GLU A 35 -4.26 12.12 3.86
CA GLU A 35 -4.86 10.78 3.84
C GLU A 35 -4.59 10.16 2.49
N ILE A 36 -4.27 8.87 2.50
CA ILE A 36 -4.09 8.12 1.26
C ILE A 36 -4.80 6.78 1.41
N VAL A 37 -4.96 6.09 0.28
CA VAL A 37 -5.51 4.75 0.25
C VAL A 37 -4.38 3.77 -0.01
N LEU A 38 -4.24 2.76 0.86
CA LEU A 38 -3.38 1.63 0.58
C LEU A 38 -4.21 0.54 -0.06
N ALA A 39 -3.83 0.13 -1.25
CA ALA A 39 -4.47 -0.98 -1.95
C ALA A 39 -3.49 -2.15 -1.93
N ILE A 40 -3.87 -3.22 -1.27
CA ILE A 40 -2.98 -4.37 -1.04
C ILE A 40 -3.54 -5.57 -1.77
N ASN A 41 -2.73 -6.15 -2.64
CA ASN A 41 -3.15 -7.33 -3.40
C ASN A 41 -2.02 -8.36 -3.41
N ALA A 42 -2.22 -9.44 -4.17
CA ALA A 42 -1.29 -10.56 -4.18
C ALA A 42 0.06 -10.22 -4.82
N LYS A 43 0.15 -9.11 -5.53
CA LYS A 43 1.36 -8.76 -6.27
C LYS A 43 2.11 -7.58 -5.68
N MET A 44 1.40 -6.64 -5.07
CA MET A 44 2.04 -5.39 -4.67
C MET A 44 1.18 -4.60 -3.69
N ILE A 45 1.81 -3.59 -3.12
CA ILE A 45 1.13 -2.60 -2.30
C ILE A 45 1.11 -1.31 -3.10
N LEU A 46 -0.07 -0.74 -3.28
CA LEU A 46 -0.26 0.50 -4.04
C LEU A 46 -0.66 1.62 -3.10
N VAL A 47 -0.15 2.81 -3.39
CA VAL A 47 -0.56 4.02 -2.68
C VAL A 47 -1.34 4.87 -3.67
N VAL A 48 -2.59 5.18 -3.34
CA VAL A 48 -3.52 5.82 -4.25
C VAL A 48 -4.06 7.09 -3.61
N HIS A 49 -4.15 8.15 -4.42
CA HIS A 49 -4.73 9.40 -3.96
C HIS A 49 -6.24 9.20 -3.74
N PRO A 50 -6.78 9.60 -2.57
CA PRO A 50 -8.18 9.28 -2.25
C PRO A 50 -9.20 10.02 -3.10
N HIS A 51 -8.84 11.14 -3.68
CA HIS A 51 -9.79 11.95 -4.47
C HIS A 51 -9.58 11.81 -5.96
N THR A 52 -8.35 11.88 -6.41
CA THR A 52 -8.05 11.83 -7.84
C THR A 52 -7.86 10.40 -8.34
N GLN A 53 -7.63 9.47 -7.43
CA GLN A 53 -7.40 8.06 -7.73
C GLN A 53 -6.12 7.83 -8.54
N GLU A 54 -5.21 8.79 -8.49
CA GLU A 54 -3.90 8.61 -9.08
C GLU A 54 -3.05 7.69 -8.23
N PHE A 55 -2.22 6.88 -8.88
CA PHE A 55 -1.27 6.04 -8.17
C PHE A 55 -0.09 6.90 -7.75
N LEU A 56 0.07 7.06 -6.44
CA LEU A 56 1.17 7.83 -5.89
C LEU A 56 2.44 7.00 -5.79
N ALA A 57 2.30 5.70 -5.59
CA ALA A 57 3.44 4.80 -5.49
C ALA A 57 2.98 3.37 -5.71
N GLU A 58 3.91 2.52 -6.15
CA GLU A 58 3.67 1.09 -6.36
C GLU A 58 4.86 0.34 -5.76
N TYR A 59 4.57 -0.59 -4.88
CA TYR A 59 5.62 -1.36 -4.21
C TYR A 59 5.37 -2.85 -4.39
N PRO A 60 5.93 -3.45 -5.44
CA PRO A 60 5.90 -4.91 -5.57
C PRO A 60 6.57 -5.55 -4.36
N TYR A 61 6.16 -6.74 -3.99
CA TYR A 61 6.69 -7.35 -2.77
C TYR A 61 8.20 -7.59 -2.81
N ASP A 62 8.79 -7.66 -3.99
CA ASP A 62 10.25 -7.78 -4.08
C ASP A 62 10.96 -6.47 -3.68
N LYS A 63 10.22 -5.38 -3.55
CA LYS A 63 10.75 -4.11 -3.07
C LYS A 63 10.46 -3.87 -1.59
N VAL A 64 9.72 -4.76 -0.96
CA VAL A 64 9.38 -4.63 0.45
C VAL A 64 10.42 -5.41 1.25
N VAL A 65 11.27 -4.69 1.97
CA VAL A 65 12.33 -5.30 2.78
C VAL A 65 11.74 -5.93 4.03
N THR A 66 10.92 -5.16 4.72
CA THR A 66 10.23 -5.64 5.91
C THR A 66 9.07 -4.70 6.23
N TRP A 67 8.25 -5.09 7.18
CA TRP A 67 7.15 -4.26 7.65
C TRP A 67 6.88 -4.59 9.11
N GLY A 68 6.18 -3.68 9.78
CA GLY A 68 5.81 -3.88 11.16
C GLY A 68 4.62 -3.03 11.51
N LYS A 69 4.09 -3.25 12.69
CA LYS A 69 2.93 -2.49 13.15
C LYS A 69 3.07 -2.16 14.62
N SER A 70 2.34 -1.12 15.02
CA SER A 70 2.08 -0.82 16.42
C SER A 70 0.59 -0.63 16.56
N ARG A 71 0.14 -0.20 17.73
CA ARG A 71 -1.27 0.06 17.96
C ARG A 71 -1.84 1.09 17.00
N THR A 72 -1.05 2.07 16.65
CA THR A 72 -1.52 3.24 15.91
C THR A 72 -0.78 3.47 14.61
N SER A 73 0.09 2.56 14.22
CA SER A 73 0.86 2.78 13.01
C SER A 73 1.22 1.48 12.29
N LEU A 74 1.54 1.66 11.02
CA LEU A 74 2.10 0.62 10.17
C LEU A 74 3.38 1.19 9.59
N VAL A 75 4.43 0.39 9.56
CA VAL A 75 5.72 0.79 9.03
C VAL A 75 6.07 -0.13 7.87
N LEU A 76 6.44 0.46 6.74
CA LEU A 76 6.96 -0.28 5.59
C LEU A 76 8.40 0.15 5.35
N VAL A 77 9.29 -0.81 5.21
CA VAL A 77 10.67 -0.55 4.81
C VAL A 77 10.83 -1.04 3.39
N LEU A 78 11.15 -0.14 2.49
CA LEU A 78 11.12 -0.37 1.05
C LEU A 78 12.50 -0.17 0.46
N GLY A 79 12.75 -0.80 -0.68
CA GLY A 79 14.01 -0.66 -1.37
C GLY A 79 14.73 -1.99 -1.51
N ASN A 80 16.01 -2.01 -1.12
CA ASN A 80 16.80 -3.22 -1.16
C ASN A 80 17.80 -3.18 0.02
N MET A 81 18.67 -4.18 0.08
CA MET A 81 19.59 -4.28 1.22
C MET A 81 20.63 -3.18 1.26
N MET A 82 20.91 -2.58 0.13
CA MET A 82 21.91 -1.52 0.06
C MET A 82 21.31 -0.14 0.31
N GLU A 83 20.07 0.04 -0.10
CA GLU A 83 19.42 1.34 -0.01
C GLU A 83 17.94 1.10 0.31
N SER A 84 17.53 1.52 1.47
CA SER A 84 16.14 1.36 1.86
C SER A 84 15.64 2.62 2.53
N HIS A 85 14.33 2.82 2.52
CA HIS A 85 13.75 3.89 3.30
C HIS A 85 12.46 3.40 3.95
N LYS A 86 12.10 4.09 5.00
CA LYS A 86 10.99 3.71 5.86
C LYS A 86 9.84 4.68 5.65
N ILE A 87 8.64 4.14 5.49
CA ILE A 87 7.42 4.94 5.42
C ILE A 87 6.55 4.55 6.60
N ILE A 88 6.06 5.54 7.33
CA ILE A 88 5.23 5.32 8.49
C ILE A 88 3.83 5.86 8.20
N PHE A 89 2.84 5.03 8.41
CA PHE A 89 1.43 5.40 8.23
C PHE A 89 0.73 5.32 9.57
N ARG A 90 -0.06 6.32 9.89
CA ARG A 90 -0.90 6.25 11.07
C ARG A 90 -2.20 5.57 10.72
N THR A 91 -2.56 4.55 11.47
CA THR A 91 -3.77 3.77 11.23
C THR A 91 -4.08 2.91 12.45
N ASP A 92 -5.34 2.69 12.72
CA ASP A 92 -5.75 1.74 13.73
C ASP A 92 -6.00 0.35 13.13
N GLN A 93 -5.78 0.20 11.83
CA GLN A 93 -5.97 -1.08 11.12
C GLN A 93 -4.64 -1.77 10.81
N GLY A 94 -3.59 -1.39 11.54
CA GLY A 94 -2.26 -1.95 11.29
C GLY A 94 -2.22 -3.47 11.39
N GLU A 95 -2.97 -4.05 12.30
CA GLU A 95 -2.99 -5.50 12.44
C GLU A 95 -3.61 -6.19 11.24
N GLU A 96 -4.70 -5.66 10.72
CA GLU A 96 -5.34 -6.21 9.54
C GLU A 96 -4.44 -6.10 8.33
N ILE A 97 -3.80 -4.95 8.17
CA ILE A 97 -2.88 -4.73 7.07
C ILE A 97 -1.67 -5.67 7.20
N ASN A 98 -1.12 -5.77 8.39
CA ASN A 98 0.01 -6.65 8.66
C ASN A 98 -0.32 -8.11 8.32
N SER A 99 -1.47 -8.58 8.76
CA SER A 99 -1.90 -9.95 8.51
C SER A 99 -2.08 -10.22 7.02
N LEU A 100 -2.63 -9.25 6.31
CA LEU A 100 -2.87 -9.40 4.89
C LEU A 100 -1.57 -9.44 4.11
N VAL A 101 -0.65 -8.52 4.40
CA VAL A 101 0.66 -8.48 3.77
C VAL A 101 1.42 -9.77 4.05
N GLN A 102 1.38 -10.22 5.31
CA GLN A 102 2.05 -11.45 5.70
C GLN A 102 1.51 -12.64 4.91
N ALA A 103 0.19 -12.71 4.75
CA ALA A 103 -0.42 -13.81 4.02
C ALA A 103 0.02 -13.84 2.56
N TYR A 104 0.08 -12.68 1.93
CA TYR A 104 0.51 -12.62 0.54
C TYR A 104 1.99 -12.94 0.38
N VAL A 105 2.82 -12.42 1.27
CA VAL A 105 4.26 -12.70 1.23
C VAL A 105 4.53 -14.18 1.48
N ASP A 106 3.82 -14.77 2.42
CA ASP A 106 3.96 -16.20 2.70
C ASP A 106 3.65 -17.04 1.47
N LYS A 107 2.65 -16.66 0.70
CA LYS A 107 2.34 -17.36 -0.54
C LYS A 107 3.45 -17.25 -1.56
N ILE A 108 4.10 -16.09 -1.62
CA ILE A 108 5.16 -15.87 -2.58
C ILE A 108 6.41 -16.67 -2.23
N VAL A 109 6.80 -16.68 -0.94
CA VAL A 109 8.06 -17.30 -0.53
C VAL A 109 7.89 -18.72 -0.02
N GLY A 110 6.72 -19.05 0.50
CA GLY A 110 6.51 -20.32 1.17
C GLY A 110 6.08 -21.43 0.26
N ASN A 111 5.81 -21.12 -0.96
CA ASN A 111 5.30 -22.13 -1.88
C ASN A 111 5.62 -21.82 -3.27
#